data_80b8f91a80ac613d1dc3df811457b62c
#
_entry.id   80b8f91a80ac613d1dc3df811457b62c
#
_cell.length_a   1.000
_cell.length_b   1.000
_cell.length_c   1.000
_cell.angle_alpha   90.00
_cell.angle_beta   90.00
_cell.angle_gamma   90.00
#
_symmetry.space_group_name_H-M   'P 1'
#
loop_
_entity.id
_entity.type
_entity.pdbx_description
1 polymer ?
#
loop_
_entity_poly.entity_id
_entity_poly.type
_entity_poly.pdbx_seq_one_letter_code
_entity_poly.pdbx_strand_id
1 'polypeptide(L)'
;MKKFTYPAVLFYDNEEKTYIIAMFDLGLVTSGETVEEAHNNARSMLDSYLECAFAFECDIPEPSPFDVVVSTHPKELCVLVESTLNNKNKAV
;
A
#
# COMPACT_ATOMS: atom_id res chain seq x y z
N MET A 1 -3.13 -17.97 9.37
CA MET A 1 -3.80 -17.00 8.50
C MET A 1 -2.88 -15.84 8.19
N LYS A 2 -2.68 -15.57 6.92
CA LYS A 2 -1.70 -14.57 6.50
C LYS A 2 -2.40 -13.29 6.06
N LYS A 3 -1.92 -12.17 6.57
CA LYS A 3 -2.38 -10.86 6.12
C LYS A 3 -1.34 -10.24 5.20
N PHE A 4 -1.82 -9.41 4.29
CA PHE A 4 -0.94 -8.72 3.35
C PHE A 4 -0.65 -7.32 3.86
N THR A 5 0.62 -7.03 4.12
CA THR A 5 1.08 -5.75 4.62
C THR A 5 2.24 -5.29 3.76
N TYR A 6 2.11 -4.10 3.18
CA TYR A 6 3.14 -3.57 2.28
C TYR A 6 3.65 -2.23 2.78
N PRO A 7 4.96 -1.99 2.65
CA PRO A 7 5.51 -0.69 3.01
C PRO A 7 5.15 0.34 1.94
N ALA A 8 4.98 1.57 2.39
CA ALA A 8 4.62 2.67 1.50
C ALA A 8 5.37 3.93 1.92
N VAL A 9 5.53 4.83 0.97
CA VAL A 9 6.16 6.12 1.21
C VAL A 9 5.06 7.18 1.16
N LEU A 10 5.03 8.04 2.16
CA LEU A 10 4.03 9.10 2.28
C LEU A 10 4.72 10.46 2.21
N PHE A 11 4.24 11.34 1.34
CA PHE A 11 4.79 12.68 1.24
C PHE A 11 3.71 13.67 0.81
N TYR A 12 3.98 14.95 1.06
CA TYR A 12 3.03 16.01 0.72
C TYR A 12 3.40 16.65 -0.60
N ASP A 13 2.42 16.77 -1.50
CA ASP A 13 2.59 17.42 -2.79
C ASP A 13 2.11 18.87 -2.68
N ASN A 14 3.04 19.82 -2.72
CA ASN A 14 2.72 21.23 -2.57
C ASN A 14 1.90 21.79 -3.73
N GLU A 15 2.06 21.24 -4.91
CA GLU A 15 1.33 21.73 -6.08
C GLU A 15 -0.15 21.33 -6.02
N GLU A 16 -0.39 20.07 -5.75
CA GLU A 16 -1.76 19.55 -5.67
C GLU A 16 -2.36 19.75 -4.29
N LYS A 17 -1.53 20.08 -3.31
CA LYS A 17 -1.95 20.27 -1.92
C LYS A 17 -2.63 19.02 -1.36
N THR A 18 -2.02 17.88 -1.64
CA THR A 18 -2.50 16.59 -1.16
C THR A 18 -1.36 15.75 -0.64
N TYR A 19 -1.72 14.76 0.18
CA TYR A 19 -0.76 13.76 0.62
C TYR A 19 -0.76 12.62 -0.39
N ILE A 20 0.44 12.22 -0.80
CA ILE A 20 0.63 11.12 -1.77
C ILE A 20 1.17 9.92 -1.01
N ILE A 21 0.63 8.75 -1.28
CA ILE A 21 1.11 7.51 -0.69
C ILE A 21 1.38 6.51 -1.82
N ALA A 22 2.59 5.95 -1.81
CA ALA A 22 3.03 5.07 -2.89
C ALA A 22 3.50 3.73 -2.33
N MET A 23 2.91 2.64 -2.83
CA MET A 23 3.35 1.29 -2.51
C MET A 23 4.14 0.79 -3.71
N PHE A 24 5.47 0.96 -3.65
CA PHE A 24 6.31 0.66 -4.81
C PHE A 24 6.35 -0.82 -5.19
N ASP A 25 6.23 -1.71 -4.21
CA ASP A 25 6.24 -3.15 -4.51
C ASP A 25 5.13 -3.55 -5.47
N LEU A 26 4.01 -2.83 -5.44
CA LEU A 26 2.86 -3.14 -6.25
C LEU A 26 2.63 -2.13 -7.37
N GLY A 27 3.40 -1.05 -7.37
CA GLY A 27 3.19 0.02 -8.35
C GLY A 27 1.90 0.79 -8.14
N LEU A 28 1.42 0.86 -6.90
CA LEU A 28 0.16 1.53 -6.57
C LEU A 28 0.44 2.88 -5.93
N VAL A 29 -0.28 3.91 -6.37
CA VAL A 29 -0.16 5.27 -5.84
C VAL A 29 -1.55 5.84 -5.68
N THR A 30 -1.80 6.49 -4.53
CA THR A 30 -3.05 7.19 -4.30
C THR A 30 -2.78 8.43 -3.48
N SER A 31 -3.83 9.18 -3.16
CA SER A 31 -3.67 10.44 -2.44
C SER A 31 -4.87 10.69 -1.53
N GLY A 32 -4.75 11.72 -0.70
CA GLY A 32 -5.82 12.17 0.16
C GLY A 32 -5.51 13.55 0.70
N GLU A 33 -6.52 14.25 1.18
CA GLU A 33 -6.34 15.59 1.71
C GLU A 33 -5.73 15.59 3.11
N THR A 34 -5.80 14.45 3.78
CA THR A 34 -5.16 14.25 5.08
C THR A 34 -4.36 12.96 5.04
N VAL A 35 -3.45 12.79 6.00
CA VAL A 35 -2.68 11.55 6.11
C VAL A 35 -3.63 10.36 6.31
N GLU A 36 -4.63 10.52 7.16
CA GLU A 36 -5.59 9.46 7.42
C GLU A 36 -6.35 9.08 6.16
N GLU A 37 -6.80 10.07 5.40
CA GLU A 37 -7.52 9.81 4.16
C GLU A 37 -6.65 9.11 3.14
N ALA A 38 -5.41 9.57 2.98
CA ALA A 38 -4.48 8.95 2.05
C ALA A 38 -4.22 7.49 2.44
N HIS A 39 -4.05 7.24 3.73
CA HIS A 39 -3.80 5.88 4.22
C HIS A 39 -5.03 4.98 4.01
N ASN A 40 -6.22 5.50 4.27
CA ASN A 40 -7.45 4.74 4.06
C ASN A 40 -7.65 4.44 2.58
N ASN A 41 -7.34 5.40 1.71
CA ASN A 41 -7.45 5.19 0.28
C ASN A 41 -6.44 4.15 -0.20
N ALA A 42 -5.24 4.16 0.38
CA ALA A 42 -4.22 3.17 0.05
C ALA A 42 -4.68 1.77 0.44
N ARG A 43 -5.30 1.65 1.61
CA ARG A 43 -5.82 0.35 2.05
C ARG A 43 -6.91 -0.16 1.11
N SER A 44 -7.83 0.72 0.72
CA SER A 44 -8.89 0.34 -0.22
C SER A 44 -8.32 -0.09 -1.56
N MET A 45 -7.31 0.64 -2.03
CA MET A 45 -6.66 0.31 -3.30
C MET A 45 -5.95 -1.03 -3.21
N LEU A 46 -5.28 -1.29 -2.09
CA LEU A 46 -4.61 -2.56 -1.86
C LEU A 46 -5.62 -3.71 -1.86
N ASP A 47 -6.74 -3.54 -1.17
CA ASP A 47 -7.78 -4.56 -1.12
C ASP A 47 -8.32 -4.87 -2.51
N SER A 48 -8.58 -3.84 -3.31
CA SER A 48 -9.07 -4.02 -4.68
C SER A 48 -8.03 -4.75 -5.54
N TYR A 49 -6.76 -4.39 -5.38
CA TYR A 49 -5.68 -5.05 -6.11
C TYR A 49 -5.63 -6.54 -5.77
N LEU A 50 -5.70 -6.85 -4.48
CA LEU A 50 -5.62 -8.25 -4.03
C LEU A 50 -6.83 -9.06 -4.46
N GLU A 51 -8.03 -8.47 -4.41
CA GLU A 51 -9.22 -9.15 -4.87
C GLU A 51 -9.12 -9.51 -6.33
N CYS A 52 -8.62 -8.58 -7.14
CA CYS A 52 -8.42 -8.81 -8.56
C CYS A 52 -7.37 -9.90 -8.80
N ALA A 53 -6.25 -9.81 -8.06
CA ALA A 53 -5.18 -10.79 -8.20
C ALA A 53 -5.65 -12.20 -7.82
N PHE A 54 -6.45 -12.30 -6.75
CA PHE A 54 -7.01 -13.59 -6.35
C PHE A 54 -7.97 -14.13 -7.42
N ALA A 55 -8.82 -13.25 -7.96
CA ALA A 55 -9.81 -13.68 -8.95
C ALA A 55 -9.17 -14.21 -10.22
N PHE A 56 -8.05 -13.63 -10.64
CA PHE A 56 -7.37 -14.02 -11.85
C PHE A 56 -6.13 -14.88 -11.61
N GLU A 57 -5.93 -15.28 -10.36
CA GLU A 57 -4.80 -16.13 -9.96
C GLU A 57 -3.46 -15.55 -10.38
N CYS A 58 -3.33 -14.24 -10.27
CA CYS A 58 -2.08 -13.55 -10.58
C CYS A 58 -1.09 -13.69 -9.43
N ASP A 59 0.19 -13.65 -9.76
CA ASP A 59 1.24 -13.64 -8.75
C ASP A 59 1.20 -12.31 -8.00
N ILE A 60 1.35 -12.39 -6.69
CA ILE A 60 1.36 -11.22 -5.83
C ILE A 60 2.79 -11.03 -5.32
N PRO A 61 3.41 -9.86 -5.61
CA PRO A 61 4.78 -9.62 -5.16
C PRO A 61 4.90 -9.68 -3.64
N GLU A 62 6.03 -10.20 -3.17
CA GLU A 62 6.33 -10.18 -1.74
C GLU A 62 6.68 -8.77 -1.31
N PRO A 63 6.25 -8.36 -0.12
CA PRO A 63 6.59 -7.02 0.36
C PRO A 63 8.07 -6.89 0.68
N SER A 64 8.64 -5.73 0.34
CA SER A 64 10.02 -5.42 0.70
C SER A 64 10.11 -5.25 2.21
N PRO A 65 11.28 -5.56 2.81
CA PRO A 65 11.47 -5.29 4.24
C PRO A 65 11.31 -3.79 4.52
N PHE A 66 10.65 -3.46 5.60
CA PHE A 66 10.37 -2.06 5.94
C PHE A 66 11.65 -1.24 6.11
N ASP A 67 12.66 -1.83 6.74
CA ASP A 67 13.92 -1.13 6.97
C ASP A 67 14.64 -0.80 5.65
N VAL A 68 14.47 -1.62 4.62
CA VAL A 68 15.04 -1.34 3.31
C VAL A 68 14.35 -0.12 2.70
N VAL A 69 13.03 -0.04 2.83
CA VAL A 69 12.28 1.09 2.30
C VAL A 69 12.67 2.38 3.03
N VAL A 70 12.81 2.31 4.35
CA VAL A 70 13.25 3.46 5.15
C VAL A 70 14.62 3.93 4.72
N SER A 71 15.55 2.99 4.49
CA SER A 71 16.91 3.33 4.07
C SER A 71 16.94 3.97 2.69
N THR A 72 16.06 3.55 1.80
CA THR A 72 15.98 4.07 0.44
C THR A 72 15.34 5.44 0.39
N HIS A 73 14.46 5.75 1.35
CA HIS A 73 13.72 7.01 1.39
C HIS A 73 13.91 7.71 2.73
N PRO A 74 15.14 8.12 3.04
CA PRO A 74 15.45 8.63 4.39
C PRO A 74 14.80 9.97 4.73
N LYS A 75 14.34 10.72 3.75
CA LYS A 75 13.73 12.02 3.99
C LYS A 75 12.22 11.99 3.94
N GLU A 76 11.65 10.82 3.74
CA GLU A 76 10.21 10.70 3.62
C GLU A 76 9.66 9.80 4.72
N LEU A 77 8.38 9.98 4.99
CA LEU A 77 7.72 9.15 6.00
C LEU A 77 7.36 7.80 5.38
N CYS A 78 7.82 6.73 6.02
CA CYS A 78 7.49 5.39 5.57
C CYS A 78 6.44 4.81 6.49
N VAL A 79 5.41 4.19 5.91
CA VAL A 79 4.30 3.62 6.66
C VAL A 79 4.00 2.22 6.15
N LEU A 80 3.24 1.48 6.93
CA LEU A 80 2.77 0.16 6.51
C LEU A 80 1.30 0.26 6.16
N VAL A 81 0.93 -0.35 5.03
CA VAL A 81 -0.45 -0.43 4.60
C VAL A 81 -0.86 -1.89 4.71
N GLU A 82 -1.81 -2.16 5.60
CA GLU A 82 -2.28 -3.51 5.84
C GLU A 82 -3.64 -3.72 5.20
N SER A 83 -3.75 -4.80 4.43
CA SER A 83 -5.01 -5.16 3.80
C SER A 83 -6.01 -5.65 4.84
N THR A 84 -7.29 -5.44 4.56
CA THR A 84 -8.36 -6.04 5.37
C THR A 84 -8.61 -7.49 4.95
N LEU A 85 -8.03 -7.90 3.82
CA LEU A 85 -8.17 -9.25 3.30
C LEU A 85 -7.06 -10.15 3.84
N ASN A 86 -7.24 -11.46 3.68
CA ASN A 86 -6.20 -12.42 4.01
C ASN A 86 -6.39 -13.66 3.14
N ASN A 87 -5.47 -14.63 3.26
CA ASN A 87 -5.51 -15.81 2.40
C ASN A 87 -6.80 -16.61 2.54
N LYS A 88 -7.46 -16.49 3.69
CA LYS A 88 -8.71 -17.21 3.91
C LYS A 88 -9.83 -16.68 3.02
N ASN A 89 -9.82 -15.37 2.72
CA ASN A 89 -10.82 -14.79 1.85
C ASN A 89 -10.71 -15.30 0.43
N LYS A 90 -9.52 -15.65 0.02
CA LYS A 90 -9.27 -16.17 -1.31
C LYS A 90 -9.95 -17.50 -1.56
N ALA A 91 -10.08 -18.30 -0.53
CA ALA A 91 -10.57 -19.66 -0.64
C ALA A 91 -12.09 -19.74 -0.85
N VAL A 92 -12.78 -18.67 -0.71
CA VAL A 92 -14.24 -18.64 -0.82
C VAL A 92 -14.75 -18.77 -2.24
#